data_ac1a866d322eb3e407b0bbc0f53db15d
#
_entry.id   ac1a866d322eb3e407b0bbc0f53db15d
#
_cell.length_a   1.000
_cell.length_b   1.000
_cell.length_c   1.000
_cell.angle_alpha   90.00
_cell.angle_beta   90.00
_cell.angle_gamma   90.00
#
_symmetry.space_group_name_H-M   'P 1'
#
loop_
_entity.id
_entity.type
_entity.pdbx_description
1 polymer ?
#
loop_
_entity_poly.entity_id
_entity_poly.type
_entity_poly.pdbx_seq_one_letter_code
_entity_poly.pdbx_strand_id
1 'polypeptide(L)'
;MLQDKHKELLRELNLPYSCVAIKFRFEAPNVPHYEGEKLAYCQYVKYAQDTGRHFYIDVNDDACYGKMALGMIDKPPVTASGQAGYDFGCYKSPVGCQQLYQKLPILEPNTIRYVEFCPVQDCDFDPDLLFFVADLPQADIIMRATSYISGDLWESKSSPVISCAWMYAYPVITGKVNHITTGFYHGLRRRKAYPAGLRMISVPFQKLPEFFAALEEMDWTLIAFREDEQSKADLQQRMQHWQEMAASVGSHVDLH
;
A
#
# COMPACT_ATOMS: atom_id res chain seq x y z
N MET A 1 -5.05 -17.81 6.03
CA MET A 1 -4.01 -17.46 7.03
C MET A 1 -2.65 -17.34 6.37
N LEU A 2 -1.86 -16.35 6.78
CA LEU A 2 -0.46 -16.25 6.39
C LEU A 2 0.30 -17.47 6.94
N GLN A 3 1.00 -18.18 6.06
CA GLN A 3 1.85 -19.32 6.45
C GLN A 3 3.21 -18.83 6.96
N ASP A 4 3.91 -19.65 7.73
CA ASP A 4 5.24 -19.28 8.25
C ASP A 4 6.23 -18.97 7.13
N LYS A 5 6.17 -19.70 6.00
CA LYS A 5 6.98 -19.41 4.81
C LYS A 5 6.73 -18.00 4.24
N HIS A 6 5.48 -17.50 4.26
CA HIS A 6 5.14 -16.15 3.81
C HIS A 6 5.74 -15.08 4.74
N LYS A 7 5.69 -15.33 6.05
CA LYS A 7 6.32 -14.45 7.05
C LYS A 7 7.84 -14.42 6.90
N GLU A 8 8.46 -15.54 6.53
CA GLU A 8 9.89 -15.62 6.25
C GLU A 8 10.27 -14.80 5.03
N LEU A 9 9.59 -14.95 3.89
CA LEU A 9 9.79 -14.13 2.69
C LEU A 9 9.69 -12.63 3.01
N LEU A 10 8.70 -12.22 3.82
CA LEU A 10 8.55 -10.82 4.22
C LEU A 10 9.69 -10.35 5.15
N ARG A 11 10.32 -11.25 5.91
CA ARG A 11 11.50 -10.94 6.70
C ARG A 11 12.75 -10.78 5.82
N GLU A 12 12.92 -11.65 4.82
CA GLU A 12 14.02 -11.60 3.86
C GLU A 12 14.02 -10.33 2.99
N LEU A 13 12.85 -9.71 2.77
CA LEU A 13 12.76 -8.40 2.10
C LEU A 13 13.57 -7.30 2.82
N ASN A 14 13.89 -7.50 4.09
CA ASN A 14 14.66 -6.55 4.91
C ASN A 14 14.15 -5.12 4.83
N LEU A 15 12.85 -4.96 5.05
CA LEU A 15 12.16 -3.68 4.96
C LEU A 15 12.66 -2.70 6.03
N PRO A 16 12.79 -1.39 5.72
CA PRO A 16 13.12 -0.38 6.72
C PRO A 16 12.05 -0.24 7.81
N TYR A 17 10.83 -0.64 7.49
CA TYR A 17 9.69 -0.72 8.41
C TYR A 17 8.97 -2.06 8.18
N SER A 18 8.75 -2.82 9.24
CA SER A 18 8.09 -4.13 9.14
C SER A 18 6.71 -4.03 8.48
N CYS A 19 6.33 -5.06 7.73
CA CYS A 19 4.99 -5.14 7.15
C CYS A 19 3.93 -5.24 8.25
N VAL A 20 2.81 -4.55 8.07
CA VAL A 20 1.67 -4.58 9.01
C VAL A 20 0.46 -5.21 8.32
N ALA A 21 -0.08 -6.24 8.95
CA ALA A 21 -1.36 -6.84 8.61
C ALA A 21 -2.49 -5.97 9.19
N ILE A 22 -3.47 -5.61 8.37
CA ILE A 22 -4.61 -4.78 8.77
C ILE A 22 -5.90 -5.57 8.54
N LYS A 23 -6.77 -5.57 9.56
CA LYS A 23 -8.09 -6.19 9.50
C LYS A 23 -9.16 -5.20 9.89
N PHE A 24 -10.22 -5.15 9.09
CA PHE A 24 -11.43 -4.40 9.37
C PHE A 24 -12.45 -5.28 10.05
N ARG A 25 -12.97 -4.84 11.19
CA ARG A 25 -13.82 -5.66 12.04
C ARG A 25 -15.14 -4.98 12.36
N PHE A 26 -16.19 -5.77 12.46
CA PHE A 26 -17.49 -5.34 13.00
C PHE A 26 -17.54 -5.53 14.52
N GLU A 27 -16.95 -6.62 15.02
CA GLU A 27 -16.84 -6.93 16.44
C GLU A 27 -15.41 -6.63 16.94
N ALA A 28 -15.28 -6.23 18.19
CA ALA A 28 -13.97 -5.98 18.79
C ALA A 28 -13.14 -7.27 18.81
N PRO A 29 -11.90 -7.26 18.30
CA PRO A 29 -11.03 -8.41 18.38
C PRO A 29 -10.55 -8.65 19.81
N ASN A 30 -10.14 -9.88 20.10
CA ASN A 30 -9.62 -10.25 21.43
C ASN A 30 -8.12 -9.91 21.55
N VAL A 31 -7.78 -8.64 21.32
CA VAL A 31 -6.44 -8.08 21.49
C VAL A 31 -6.56 -6.74 22.22
N PRO A 32 -5.47 -6.16 22.76
CA PRO A 32 -5.55 -4.89 23.47
C PRO A 32 -6.13 -3.76 22.60
N HIS A 33 -7.01 -2.96 23.19
CA HIS A 33 -7.38 -1.66 22.62
C HIS A 33 -6.17 -0.72 22.71
N TYR A 34 -5.98 0.12 21.71
CA TYR A 34 -4.95 1.14 21.75
C TYR A 34 -5.22 2.13 22.90
N GLU A 35 -4.24 2.32 23.73
CA GLU A 35 -4.28 3.30 24.82
C GLU A 35 -3.23 4.38 24.58
N GLY A 36 -3.65 5.60 24.27
CA GLY A 36 -2.73 6.70 24.02
C GLY A 36 -3.43 7.91 23.41
N GLU A 37 -2.64 8.85 22.93
CA GLU A 37 -3.14 10.01 22.20
C GLU A 37 -3.75 9.58 20.86
N LYS A 38 -4.83 10.30 20.45
CA LYS A 38 -5.47 10.03 19.14
C LYS A 38 -4.48 10.25 18.00
N LEU A 39 -4.33 9.26 17.17
CA LEU A 39 -3.43 9.27 16.02
C LEU A 39 -4.20 9.23 14.71
N ALA A 40 -3.54 9.48 13.59
CA ALA A 40 -4.06 9.19 12.26
C ALA A 40 -3.68 7.76 11.85
N TYR A 41 -4.41 7.16 10.91
CA TYR A 41 -4.19 5.77 10.46
C TYR A 41 -2.75 5.49 10.01
N CYS A 42 -2.11 6.42 9.32
CA CYS A 42 -0.69 6.28 8.95
C CYS A 42 0.26 6.26 10.17
N GLN A 43 -0.12 6.91 11.27
CA GLN A 43 0.63 6.88 12.52
C GLN A 43 0.36 5.59 13.32
N TYR A 44 -0.84 4.98 13.20
CA TYR A 44 -1.12 3.66 13.81
C TYR A 44 -0.30 2.56 13.14
N VAL A 45 -0.16 2.58 11.81
CA VAL A 45 0.77 1.67 11.11
C VAL A 45 2.19 1.87 11.65
N LYS A 46 2.65 3.12 11.74
CA LYS A 46 3.98 3.42 12.28
C LYS A 46 4.13 2.95 13.73
N TYR A 47 3.10 3.13 14.55
CA TYR A 47 3.10 2.66 15.95
C TYR A 47 3.23 1.14 16.04
N ALA A 48 2.48 0.39 15.21
CA ALA A 48 2.64 -1.07 15.13
C ALA A 48 4.08 -1.46 14.76
N GLN A 49 4.67 -0.76 13.79
CA GLN A 49 6.05 -1.00 13.33
C GLN A 49 7.11 -0.70 14.40
N ASP A 50 6.96 0.43 15.11
CA ASP A 50 7.94 0.88 16.10
C ASP A 50 7.89 0.05 17.40
N THR A 51 6.68 -0.39 17.79
CA THR A 51 6.48 -1.05 19.08
C THR A 51 6.38 -2.56 18.98
N GLY A 52 6.17 -3.11 17.78
CA GLY A 52 5.87 -4.52 17.60
C GLY A 52 4.54 -4.96 18.22
N ARG A 53 3.63 -4.02 18.55
CA ARG A 53 2.38 -4.35 19.23
C ARG A 53 1.28 -4.71 18.24
N HIS A 54 0.50 -5.72 18.62
CA HIS A 54 -0.78 -6.09 18.05
C HIS A 54 -1.89 -5.42 18.86
N PHE A 55 -2.74 -4.60 18.21
CA PHE A 55 -3.79 -3.80 18.86
C PHE A 55 -4.92 -3.46 17.88
N TYR A 56 -6.01 -2.95 18.41
CA TYR A 56 -7.09 -2.37 17.61
C TYR A 56 -7.43 -0.93 18.06
N ILE A 57 -8.10 -0.23 17.18
CA ILE A 57 -8.68 1.11 17.41
C ILE A 57 -10.15 1.11 17.03
N ASP A 58 -10.88 2.09 17.56
CA ASP A 58 -12.26 2.39 17.19
C ASP A 58 -12.40 3.81 16.56
N VAL A 59 -13.64 4.22 16.33
CA VAL A 59 -13.96 5.51 15.73
C VAL A 59 -13.48 6.72 16.56
N ASN A 60 -13.31 6.56 17.87
CA ASN A 60 -12.93 7.63 18.79
C ASN A 60 -11.43 7.89 18.78
N ASP A 61 -10.62 6.93 18.33
CA ASP A 61 -9.16 7.04 18.35
C ASP A 61 -8.59 7.82 17.17
N ASP A 62 -9.34 7.91 16.03
CA ASP A 62 -8.84 8.61 14.85
C ASP A 62 -8.84 10.13 15.01
N ALA A 63 -7.66 10.74 14.98
CA ALA A 63 -7.41 12.17 14.96
C ALA A 63 -7.51 12.80 13.56
N CYS A 64 -7.94 12.04 12.56
CA CYS A 64 -7.97 12.46 11.15
C CYS A 64 -9.31 12.05 10.50
N TYR A 65 -9.33 11.91 9.19
CA TYR A 65 -10.52 11.53 8.43
C TYR A 65 -10.45 10.09 7.87
N GLY A 66 -9.57 9.24 8.37
CA GLY A 66 -9.48 7.85 7.98
C GLY A 66 -10.77 7.09 8.24
N LYS A 67 -11.38 7.32 9.39
CA LYS A 67 -12.68 6.76 9.78
C LYS A 67 -13.83 7.07 8.78
N MET A 68 -13.78 8.22 8.10
CA MET A 68 -14.73 8.52 7.02
C MET A 68 -14.52 7.61 5.81
N ALA A 69 -13.26 7.40 5.40
CA ALA A 69 -12.94 6.52 4.29
C ALA A 69 -13.34 5.06 4.55
N LEU A 70 -13.33 4.64 5.81
CA LEU A 70 -13.75 3.32 6.25
C LEU A 70 -15.26 3.20 6.53
N GLY A 71 -16.06 4.23 6.25
CA GLY A 71 -17.51 4.20 6.49
C GLY A 71 -17.92 4.17 7.97
N MET A 72 -16.99 4.47 8.90
CA MET A 72 -17.27 4.48 10.33
C MET A 72 -18.04 5.75 10.76
N ILE A 73 -17.98 6.79 9.97
CA ILE A 73 -18.77 8.05 10.14
C ILE A 73 -19.23 8.56 8.78
N ASP A 74 -20.28 9.32 8.80
CA ASP A 74 -20.71 10.10 7.64
C ASP A 74 -19.66 11.16 7.25
N LYS A 75 -19.70 11.56 5.99
CA LYS A 75 -18.84 12.63 5.50
C LYS A 75 -19.19 13.96 6.20
N PRO A 76 -18.25 14.54 6.97
CA PRO A 76 -18.51 15.82 7.66
C PRO A 76 -18.87 16.93 6.66
N PRO A 77 -19.78 17.87 7.01
CA PRO A 77 -20.21 18.95 6.11
C PRO A 77 -19.05 19.77 5.52
N VAL A 78 -18.04 20.08 6.31
CA VAL A 78 -16.82 20.80 5.87
C VAL A 78 -16.03 20.02 4.82
N THR A 79 -16.06 18.68 4.88
CA THR A 79 -15.47 17.80 3.87
C THR A 79 -16.40 17.70 2.66
N ALA A 80 -17.69 17.47 2.90
CA ALA A 80 -18.68 17.32 1.83
C ALA A 80 -18.78 18.57 0.92
N SER A 81 -18.63 19.76 1.48
CA SER A 81 -18.61 21.03 0.73
C SER A 81 -17.31 21.27 -0.05
N GLY A 82 -16.24 20.51 0.25
CA GLY A 82 -14.91 20.76 -0.32
C GLY A 82 -14.12 21.87 0.38
N GLN A 83 -14.71 22.53 1.38
CA GLN A 83 -14.09 23.68 2.05
C GLN A 83 -12.75 23.30 2.69
N ALA A 84 -12.67 22.14 3.36
CA ALA A 84 -11.45 21.72 4.06
C ALA A 84 -10.23 21.64 3.13
N GLY A 85 -10.36 21.04 1.95
CA GLY A 85 -9.23 20.94 1.01
C GLY A 85 -8.88 22.25 0.34
N TYR A 86 -9.85 23.16 0.18
CA TYR A 86 -9.61 24.52 -0.29
C TYR A 86 -8.84 25.32 0.77
N ASP A 87 -9.26 25.29 2.03
CA ASP A 87 -8.61 26.01 3.13
C ASP A 87 -7.16 25.51 3.37
N PHE A 88 -6.88 24.25 3.05
CA PHE A 88 -5.51 23.69 3.04
C PHE A 88 -4.67 24.11 1.83
N GLY A 89 -5.23 24.90 0.91
CA GLY A 89 -4.54 25.33 -0.31
C GLY A 89 -4.30 24.21 -1.34
N CYS A 90 -4.99 23.06 -1.20
CA CYS A 90 -4.84 21.94 -2.10
C CYS A 90 -5.62 22.09 -3.41
N TYR A 91 -6.62 22.98 -3.46
CA TYR A 91 -7.50 23.22 -4.60
C TYR A 91 -7.75 24.72 -4.80
N LYS A 92 -8.02 25.10 -6.05
CA LYS A 92 -8.33 26.50 -6.41
C LYS A 92 -9.65 26.98 -5.83
N SER A 93 -10.58 26.07 -5.57
CA SER A 93 -11.91 26.39 -5.05
C SER A 93 -12.50 25.22 -4.27
N PRO A 94 -13.50 25.45 -3.40
CA PRO A 94 -14.22 24.38 -2.73
C PRO A 94 -14.87 23.40 -3.73
N VAL A 95 -15.38 23.87 -4.86
CA VAL A 95 -16.00 23.03 -5.90
C VAL A 95 -15.03 21.97 -6.44
N GLY A 96 -13.78 22.36 -6.73
CA GLY A 96 -12.77 21.41 -7.20
C GLY A 96 -12.47 20.32 -6.17
N CYS A 97 -12.42 20.68 -4.89
CA CYS A 97 -12.26 19.73 -3.82
C CYS A 97 -13.51 18.85 -3.61
N GLN A 98 -14.71 19.42 -3.72
CA GLN A 98 -15.96 18.67 -3.64
C GLN A 98 -16.06 17.58 -4.69
N GLN A 99 -15.65 17.87 -5.94
CA GLN A 99 -15.61 16.87 -7.02
C GLN A 99 -14.68 15.69 -6.69
N LEU A 100 -13.56 15.96 -6.01
CA LEU A 100 -12.70 14.87 -5.52
C LEU A 100 -13.44 14.04 -4.46
N TYR A 101 -14.04 14.69 -3.46
CA TYR A 101 -14.71 13.98 -2.37
C TYR A 101 -15.91 13.12 -2.83
N GLN A 102 -16.49 13.41 -4.00
CA GLN A 102 -17.49 12.56 -4.64
C GLN A 102 -16.91 11.28 -5.25
N LYS A 103 -15.61 11.30 -5.58
CA LYS A 103 -14.90 10.17 -6.21
C LYS A 103 -14.08 9.34 -5.22
N LEU A 104 -14.05 9.70 -3.94
CA LEU A 104 -13.32 8.94 -2.95
C LEU A 104 -13.90 7.54 -2.80
N PRO A 105 -13.08 6.51 -2.79
CA PRO A 105 -13.52 5.19 -2.34
C PRO A 105 -13.84 5.26 -0.85
N ILE A 106 -15.03 4.85 -0.49
CA ILE A 106 -15.53 4.79 0.90
C ILE A 106 -16.11 3.41 1.08
N LEU A 107 -15.72 2.71 2.13
CA LEU A 107 -16.30 1.42 2.48
C LEU A 107 -17.75 1.59 2.92
N GLU A 108 -18.53 0.50 2.78
CA GLU A 108 -19.96 0.51 3.08
C GLU A 108 -20.21 1.01 4.51
N PRO A 109 -21.09 2.01 4.70
CA PRO A 109 -21.37 2.56 6.02
C PRO A 109 -21.80 1.53 7.03
N ASN A 110 -21.33 1.65 8.27
CA ASN A 110 -21.64 0.79 9.41
C ASN A 110 -21.22 -0.69 9.27
N THR A 111 -20.35 -1.03 8.33
CA THR A 111 -19.79 -2.38 8.20
C THR A 111 -18.51 -2.57 9.01
N ILE A 112 -17.82 -1.48 9.34
CA ILE A 112 -16.59 -1.46 10.12
C ILE A 112 -16.78 -0.63 11.38
N ARG A 113 -16.37 -1.21 12.52
CA ARG A 113 -16.35 -0.53 13.83
C ARG A 113 -14.96 -0.44 14.42
N TYR A 114 -14.11 -1.40 14.08
CA TYR A 114 -12.75 -1.52 14.60
C TYR A 114 -11.76 -1.76 13.49
N VAL A 115 -10.56 -1.26 13.66
CA VAL A 115 -9.42 -1.55 12.78
C VAL A 115 -8.32 -2.15 13.61
N GLU A 116 -7.92 -3.36 13.24
CA GLU A 116 -6.88 -4.13 13.88
C GLU A 116 -5.58 -3.98 13.11
N PHE A 117 -4.50 -3.70 13.83
CA PHE A 117 -3.13 -3.56 13.31
C PHE A 117 -2.25 -4.61 13.97
N CYS A 118 -1.64 -5.46 13.18
CA CYS A 118 -0.78 -6.53 13.64
C CYS A 118 0.54 -6.54 12.87
N PRO A 119 1.71 -6.50 13.52
CA PRO A 119 2.95 -6.82 12.84
C PRO A 119 2.83 -8.18 12.16
N VAL A 120 3.22 -8.27 10.89
CA VAL A 120 2.94 -9.47 10.09
C VAL A 120 3.50 -10.75 10.69
N GLN A 121 4.57 -10.67 11.47
CA GLN A 121 5.20 -11.80 12.12
C GLN A 121 4.29 -12.47 13.17
N ASP A 122 3.44 -11.67 13.82
CA ASP A 122 2.52 -12.11 14.88
C ASP A 122 1.10 -12.37 14.35
N CYS A 123 0.86 -12.14 13.05
CA CYS A 123 -0.46 -12.27 12.45
C CYS A 123 -0.92 -13.73 12.39
N ASP A 124 -2.06 -14.01 13.02
CA ASP A 124 -2.72 -15.33 13.08
C ASP A 124 -4.09 -15.36 12.38
N PHE A 125 -4.43 -14.29 11.65
CA PHE A 125 -5.68 -14.14 10.91
C PHE A 125 -5.46 -13.85 9.43
N ASP A 126 -6.53 -13.90 8.62
CA ASP A 126 -6.52 -13.45 7.23
C ASP A 126 -6.68 -11.92 7.19
N PRO A 127 -5.64 -11.17 6.83
CA PRO A 127 -5.70 -9.72 6.79
C PRO A 127 -6.54 -9.25 5.60
N ASP A 128 -7.22 -8.11 5.71
CA ASP A 128 -7.83 -7.46 4.55
C ASP A 128 -6.77 -6.76 3.69
N LEU A 129 -5.70 -6.30 4.33
CA LEU A 129 -4.55 -5.65 3.68
C LEU A 129 -3.22 -6.09 4.31
N LEU A 130 -2.19 -6.29 3.50
CA LEU A 130 -0.80 -6.14 3.91
C LEU A 130 -0.33 -4.73 3.54
N PHE A 131 0.20 -4.03 4.53
CA PHE A 131 0.63 -2.65 4.40
C PHE A 131 2.14 -2.54 4.53
N PHE A 132 2.79 -2.06 3.47
CA PHE A 132 4.23 -1.89 3.38
C PHE A 132 4.61 -0.42 3.39
N VAL A 133 5.75 -0.12 4.01
CA VAL A 133 6.46 1.15 3.84
C VAL A 133 7.91 0.79 3.51
N ALA A 134 8.32 1.05 2.29
CA ALA A 134 9.55 0.56 1.71
C ALA A 134 10.34 1.67 1.02
N ASP A 135 11.65 1.54 0.96
CA ASP A 135 12.49 2.30 0.07
C ASP A 135 12.40 1.76 -1.37
N LEU A 136 13.09 2.38 -2.31
CA LEU A 136 12.93 2.03 -3.73
C LEU A 136 13.35 0.59 -4.06
N PRO A 137 14.47 0.03 -3.54
CA PRO A 137 14.85 -1.34 -3.86
C PRO A 137 13.80 -2.38 -3.42
N GLN A 138 13.31 -2.28 -2.19
CA GLN A 138 12.30 -3.20 -1.68
C GLN A 138 10.93 -2.94 -2.33
N ALA A 139 10.59 -1.68 -2.59
CA ALA A 139 9.35 -1.34 -3.30
C ALA A 139 9.34 -1.92 -4.72
N ASP A 140 10.46 -1.96 -5.43
CA ASP A 140 10.58 -2.61 -6.73
C ASP A 140 10.24 -4.10 -6.64
N ILE A 141 10.83 -4.82 -5.69
CA ILE A 141 10.54 -6.24 -5.47
C ILE A 141 9.05 -6.46 -5.20
N ILE A 142 8.47 -5.69 -4.25
CA ILE A 142 7.06 -5.80 -3.89
C ILE A 142 6.16 -5.51 -5.11
N MET A 143 6.43 -4.43 -5.84
CA MET A 143 5.60 -4.06 -6.99
C MET A 143 5.73 -5.09 -8.14
N ARG A 144 6.92 -5.60 -8.42
CA ARG A 144 7.10 -6.68 -9.39
C ARG A 144 6.33 -7.93 -8.99
N ALA A 145 6.39 -8.33 -7.72
CA ALA A 145 5.64 -9.48 -7.22
C ALA A 145 4.12 -9.33 -7.41
N THR A 146 3.57 -8.10 -7.37
CA THR A 146 2.13 -7.87 -7.59
C THR A 146 1.68 -8.05 -9.05
N SER A 147 2.59 -8.14 -9.99
CA SER A 147 2.28 -8.25 -11.43
C SER A 147 3.06 -9.37 -12.14
N TYR A 148 3.96 -10.05 -11.46
CA TYR A 148 4.88 -11.03 -12.05
C TYR A 148 4.17 -12.16 -12.79
N ILE A 149 3.07 -12.65 -12.22
CA ILE A 149 2.29 -13.75 -12.77
C ILE A 149 1.21 -13.23 -13.74
N SER A 150 0.48 -12.17 -13.34
CA SER A 150 -0.68 -11.67 -14.10
C SER A 150 -0.32 -10.72 -15.25
N GLY A 151 0.83 -10.04 -15.18
CA GLY A 151 1.15 -8.95 -16.10
C GLY A 151 0.31 -7.69 -15.89
N ASP A 152 -0.38 -7.56 -14.75
CA ASP A 152 -1.19 -6.38 -14.41
C ASP A 152 -0.35 -5.10 -14.40
N LEU A 153 -0.93 -4.00 -14.83
CA LEU A 153 -0.26 -2.69 -14.78
C LEU A 153 -0.17 -2.16 -13.34
N TRP A 154 0.94 -1.52 -13.05
CA TRP A 154 1.09 -0.77 -11.81
C TRP A 154 0.32 0.54 -11.92
N GLU A 155 -0.77 0.65 -11.17
CA GLU A 155 -1.56 1.86 -11.07
C GLU A 155 -1.39 2.50 -9.71
N SER A 156 -1.33 3.85 -9.66
CA SER A 156 -1.38 4.61 -8.42
C SER A 156 -2.61 5.53 -8.44
N LYS A 157 -3.53 5.30 -7.53
CA LYS A 157 -4.66 6.20 -7.30
C LYS A 157 -4.39 7.02 -6.05
N SER A 158 -4.50 8.33 -6.20
CA SER A 158 -4.19 9.24 -5.10
C SER A 158 -4.84 10.60 -5.27
N SER A 159 -4.79 11.40 -4.22
CA SER A 159 -5.25 12.78 -4.21
C SER A 159 -4.46 13.60 -3.20
N PRO A 160 -4.42 14.93 -3.29
CA PRO A 160 -3.69 15.78 -2.34
C PRO A 160 -4.11 15.63 -0.89
N VAL A 161 -5.33 15.12 -0.63
CA VAL A 161 -5.91 14.91 0.70
C VAL A 161 -6.51 13.50 0.81
N ILE A 162 -6.79 13.05 2.05
CA ILE A 162 -7.45 11.77 2.35
C ILE A 162 -6.72 10.55 1.76
N SER A 163 -5.42 10.45 2.00
CA SER A 163 -4.60 9.29 1.57
C SER A 163 -5.16 7.95 2.06
N CYS A 164 -5.87 7.96 3.21
CA CYS A 164 -6.47 6.75 3.77
C CYS A 164 -7.51 6.11 2.84
N ALA A 165 -8.30 6.92 2.11
CA ALA A 165 -9.25 6.37 1.14
C ALA A 165 -8.53 5.53 0.07
N TRP A 166 -7.36 5.97 -0.38
CA TRP A 166 -6.59 5.31 -1.41
C TRP A 166 -5.76 4.13 -0.92
N MET A 167 -5.33 4.18 0.35
CA MET A 167 -4.46 3.15 0.91
C MET A 167 -5.21 2.05 1.67
N TYR A 168 -6.46 2.31 2.07
CA TYR A 168 -7.28 1.34 2.82
C TYR A 168 -8.54 0.96 2.05
N ALA A 169 -9.41 1.92 1.73
CA ALA A 169 -10.70 1.62 1.12
C ALA A 169 -10.57 1.17 -0.34
N TYR A 170 -9.75 1.86 -1.15
CA TYR A 170 -9.59 1.52 -2.58
C TYR A 170 -9.12 0.08 -2.81
N PRO A 171 -8.05 -0.42 -2.15
CA PRO A 171 -7.61 -1.79 -2.36
C PRO A 171 -8.66 -2.83 -1.96
N VAL A 172 -9.36 -2.60 -0.86
CA VAL A 172 -10.40 -3.53 -0.37
C VAL A 172 -11.61 -3.57 -1.31
N ILE A 173 -12.07 -2.41 -1.78
CA ILE A 173 -13.23 -2.32 -2.70
C ILE A 173 -12.90 -2.93 -4.06
N THR A 174 -11.69 -2.70 -4.57
CA THR A 174 -11.35 -3.04 -5.97
C THR A 174 -10.59 -4.35 -6.12
N GLY A 175 -10.03 -4.88 -5.02
CA GLY A 175 -9.09 -6.01 -5.08
C GLY A 175 -7.76 -5.66 -5.76
N LYS A 176 -7.47 -4.36 -6.00
CA LYS A 176 -6.26 -3.90 -6.69
C LYS A 176 -5.23 -3.40 -5.69
N VAL A 177 -3.97 -3.67 -5.98
CA VAL A 177 -2.86 -3.05 -5.26
C VAL A 177 -2.87 -1.55 -5.49
N ASN A 178 -2.56 -0.77 -4.46
CA ASN A 178 -2.33 0.67 -4.61
C ASN A 178 -1.05 1.10 -3.90
N HIS A 179 -0.40 2.11 -4.45
CA HIS A 179 0.80 2.66 -3.84
C HIS A 179 0.82 4.19 -3.91
N ILE A 180 1.45 4.82 -2.92
CA ILE A 180 1.66 6.26 -2.85
C ILE A 180 3.06 6.57 -2.33
N THR A 181 3.50 7.81 -2.49
CA THR A 181 4.81 8.25 -1.98
C THR A 181 4.65 9.09 -0.72
N THR A 182 5.40 8.78 0.34
CA THR A 182 5.44 9.60 1.55
C THR A 182 5.97 11.00 1.25
N GLY A 183 5.48 12.00 1.98
CA GLY A 183 5.89 13.39 1.78
C GLY A 183 5.13 14.17 0.71
N PHE A 184 4.28 13.51 -0.10
CA PHE A 184 3.50 14.16 -1.15
C PHE A 184 2.20 14.79 -0.62
N TYR A 185 1.50 14.11 0.28
CA TYR A 185 0.12 14.38 0.64
C TYR A 185 0.03 15.27 1.87
N HIS A 186 -0.98 16.17 1.93
CA HIS A 186 -1.15 17.09 3.04
C HIS A 186 -1.11 16.38 4.41
N GLY A 187 -1.91 15.34 4.58
CA GLY A 187 -1.98 14.60 5.84
C GLY A 187 -0.66 13.93 6.24
N LEU A 188 0.00 13.23 5.32
CA LEU A 188 1.27 12.55 5.56
C LEU A 188 2.39 13.54 5.90
N ARG A 189 2.48 14.66 5.18
CA ARG A 189 3.46 15.72 5.47
C ARG A 189 3.23 16.35 6.83
N ARG A 190 1.98 16.68 7.16
CA ARG A 190 1.62 17.29 8.44
C ARG A 190 1.92 16.34 9.61
N ARG A 191 1.61 15.06 9.48
CA ARG A 191 1.79 14.05 10.55
C ARG A 191 3.23 13.60 10.73
N LYS A 192 4.08 13.75 9.71
CA LYS A 192 5.49 13.36 9.73
C LYS A 192 5.70 11.91 10.20
N ALA A 193 4.75 11.02 9.87
CA ALA A 193 4.82 9.62 10.28
C ALA A 193 6.07 8.91 9.70
N TYR A 194 6.45 9.29 8.47
CA TYR A 194 7.60 8.72 7.76
C TYR A 194 8.44 9.81 7.09
N PRO A 195 9.74 9.56 6.84
CA PRO A 195 10.54 10.37 5.93
C PRO A 195 9.87 10.48 4.55
N ALA A 196 10.16 11.55 3.82
CA ALA A 196 9.69 11.70 2.45
C ALA A 196 10.44 10.74 1.50
N GLY A 197 9.76 10.30 0.44
CA GLY A 197 10.38 9.51 -0.63
C GLY A 197 10.19 7.99 -0.51
N LEU A 198 9.66 7.49 0.60
CA LEU A 198 9.33 6.07 0.73
C LEU A 198 8.04 5.73 -0.03
N ARG A 199 7.90 4.46 -0.40
CA ARG A 199 6.66 3.91 -0.96
C ARG A 199 5.81 3.30 0.13
N MET A 200 4.57 3.76 0.25
CA MET A 200 3.51 3.07 0.98
C MET A 200 2.77 2.21 -0.04
N ILE A 201 2.66 0.91 0.21
CA ILE A 201 2.03 -0.04 -0.72
C ILE A 201 1.00 -0.84 0.07
N SER A 202 -0.21 -0.94 -0.44
CA SER A 202 -1.29 -1.77 0.13
C SER A 202 -1.62 -2.91 -0.82
N VAL A 203 -1.41 -4.14 -0.36
CA VAL A 203 -1.74 -5.36 -1.08
C VAL A 203 -2.99 -5.96 -0.45
N PRO A 204 -4.15 -6.01 -1.16
CA PRO A 204 -5.39 -6.55 -0.63
C PRO A 204 -5.36 -8.08 -0.55
N PHE A 205 -6.17 -8.65 0.34
CA PHE A 205 -6.25 -10.09 0.62
C PHE A 205 -6.35 -10.94 -0.65
N GLN A 206 -7.16 -10.52 -1.61
CA GLN A 206 -7.40 -11.25 -2.86
C GLN A 206 -6.13 -11.43 -3.70
N LYS A 207 -5.14 -10.53 -3.57
CA LYS A 207 -3.88 -10.58 -4.29
C LYS A 207 -2.77 -11.34 -3.55
N LEU A 208 -2.96 -11.68 -2.27
CA LEU A 208 -1.92 -12.33 -1.47
C LEU A 208 -1.44 -13.69 -2.02
N PRO A 209 -2.33 -14.59 -2.52
CA PRO A 209 -1.87 -15.86 -3.05
C PRO A 209 -0.90 -15.68 -4.23
N GLU A 210 -1.27 -14.83 -5.19
CA GLU A 210 -0.44 -14.50 -6.37
C GLU A 210 0.84 -13.77 -5.97
N PHE A 211 0.75 -12.83 -5.04
CA PHE A 211 1.89 -12.06 -4.53
C PHE A 211 2.95 -12.95 -3.88
N PHE A 212 2.55 -13.88 -3.02
CA PHE A 212 3.50 -14.78 -2.37
C PHE A 212 4.07 -15.81 -3.32
N ALA A 213 3.28 -16.36 -4.25
CA ALA A 213 3.77 -17.25 -5.29
C ALA A 213 4.83 -16.54 -6.16
N ALA A 214 4.59 -15.28 -6.50
CA ALA A 214 5.56 -14.49 -7.24
C ALA A 214 6.86 -14.23 -6.45
N LEU A 215 6.78 -13.92 -5.15
CA LEU A 215 7.96 -13.73 -4.30
C LEU A 215 8.79 -15.01 -4.17
N GLU A 216 8.15 -16.19 -4.17
CA GLU A 216 8.84 -17.49 -4.14
C GLU A 216 9.53 -17.82 -5.46
N GLU A 217 8.98 -17.42 -6.60
CA GLU A 217 9.41 -17.83 -7.93
C GLU A 217 10.35 -16.83 -8.60
N MET A 218 10.11 -15.53 -8.42
CA MET A 218 10.85 -14.51 -9.15
C MET A 218 12.26 -14.27 -8.59
N ASP A 219 13.17 -13.91 -9.48
CA ASP A 219 14.44 -13.31 -9.08
C ASP A 219 14.23 -11.92 -8.51
N TRP A 220 14.62 -11.71 -7.27
CA TRP A 220 14.50 -10.40 -6.62
C TRP A 220 15.47 -9.37 -7.23
N THR A 221 16.63 -9.81 -7.68
CA THR A 221 17.56 -8.96 -8.46
C THR A 221 17.39 -9.25 -9.94
N LEU A 222 16.95 -8.26 -10.70
CA LEU A 222 16.84 -8.40 -12.15
C LEU A 222 18.20 -8.73 -12.77
N ILE A 223 18.20 -9.63 -13.76
CA ILE A 223 19.41 -10.07 -14.44
C ILE A 223 20.26 -8.90 -14.97
N ALA A 224 19.60 -7.81 -15.41
CA ALA A 224 20.27 -6.61 -15.91
C ALA A 224 21.07 -5.85 -14.83
N PHE A 225 20.82 -6.11 -13.55
CA PHE A 225 21.49 -5.45 -12.42
C PHE A 225 22.46 -6.38 -11.68
N ARG A 226 22.66 -7.59 -12.19
CA ARG A 226 23.66 -8.51 -11.67
C ARG A 226 25.05 -8.18 -12.26
N GLU A 227 26.05 -8.20 -11.41
CA GLU A 227 27.43 -7.81 -11.81
C GLU A 227 28.29 -8.99 -12.24
N ASP A 228 27.86 -10.23 -11.99
CA ASP A 228 28.61 -11.43 -12.35
C ASP A 228 28.63 -11.65 -13.88
N GLU A 229 29.74 -12.21 -14.36
CA GLU A 229 30.00 -12.39 -15.80
C GLU A 229 29.01 -13.38 -16.46
N GLN A 230 28.51 -14.37 -15.70
CA GLN A 230 27.53 -15.33 -16.23
C GLN A 230 26.19 -14.61 -16.51
N SER A 231 25.68 -13.80 -15.57
CA SER A 231 24.45 -13.04 -15.76
C SER A 231 24.56 -12.03 -16.91
N LYS A 232 25.72 -11.39 -17.08
CA LYS A 232 25.97 -10.50 -18.23
C LYS A 232 25.92 -11.24 -19.54
N ALA A 233 26.57 -12.42 -19.63
CA ALA A 233 26.57 -13.25 -20.83
C ALA A 233 25.16 -13.75 -21.17
N ASP A 234 24.41 -14.22 -20.16
CA ASP A 234 23.02 -14.68 -20.33
C ASP A 234 22.11 -13.55 -20.81
N LEU A 235 22.25 -12.34 -20.25
CA LEU A 235 21.50 -11.17 -20.71
C LEU A 235 21.83 -10.84 -22.15
N GLN A 236 23.11 -10.82 -22.52
CA GLN A 236 23.55 -10.54 -23.90
C GLN A 236 22.97 -11.55 -24.89
N GLN A 237 22.98 -12.84 -24.54
CA GLN A 237 22.38 -13.88 -25.37
C GLN A 237 20.88 -13.69 -25.56
N ARG A 238 20.15 -13.33 -24.50
CA ARG A 238 18.71 -13.02 -24.57
C ARG A 238 18.44 -11.80 -25.46
N MET A 239 19.22 -10.73 -25.29
CA MET A 239 19.10 -9.52 -26.13
C MET A 239 19.35 -9.82 -27.60
N GLN A 240 20.35 -10.63 -27.96
CA GLN A 240 20.59 -11.07 -29.32
C GLN A 240 19.39 -11.85 -29.87
N HIS A 241 18.85 -12.78 -29.11
CA HIS A 241 17.65 -13.53 -29.51
C HIS A 241 16.44 -12.60 -29.77
N TRP A 242 16.23 -11.58 -28.91
CA TRP A 242 15.15 -10.61 -29.13
C TRP A 242 15.35 -9.78 -30.41
N GLN A 243 16.60 -9.41 -30.72
CA GLN A 243 16.91 -8.69 -31.98
C GLN A 243 16.61 -9.58 -33.20
N GLU A 244 16.97 -10.85 -33.17
CA GLU A 244 16.68 -11.83 -34.22
C GLU A 244 15.16 -12.00 -34.43
N MET A 245 14.40 -12.12 -33.33
CA MET A 245 12.93 -12.17 -33.37
C MET A 245 12.33 -10.90 -33.96
N ALA A 246 12.78 -9.72 -33.52
CA ALA A 246 12.30 -8.43 -34.05
C ALA A 246 12.59 -8.31 -35.55
N ALA A 247 13.77 -8.69 -35.99
CA ALA A 247 14.14 -8.67 -37.40
C ALA A 247 13.26 -9.60 -38.27
N SER A 248 12.89 -10.78 -37.73
CA SER A 248 12.04 -11.75 -38.42
C SER A 248 10.62 -11.23 -38.72
N VAL A 249 10.13 -10.27 -37.94
CA VAL A 249 8.80 -9.62 -38.13
C VAL A 249 8.90 -8.23 -38.74
N GLY A 250 10.06 -7.85 -39.28
CA GLY A 250 10.28 -6.54 -39.92
C GLY A 250 10.30 -5.35 -38.94
N SER A 251 10.51 -5.61 -37.66
CA SER A 251 10.62 -4.59 -36.61
C SER A 251 12.10 -4.37 -36.29
N HIS A 252 12.55 -3.12 -36.25
CA HIS A 252 13.86 -2.76 -35.71
C HIS A 252 13.68 -2.31 -34.26
N VAL A 253 14.24 -3.10 -33.33
CA VAL A 253 14.32 -2.73 -31.92
C VAL A 253 15.78 -2.42 -31.59
N ASP A 254 16.08 -1.14 -31.37
CA ASP A 254 17.37 -0.71 -30.85
C ASP A 254 17.38 -0.93 -29.32
N LEU A 255 18.03 -2.00 -28.88
CA LEU A 255 18.20 -2.32 -27.46
C LEU A 255 19.56 -1.75 -27.00
N HIS A 256 19.61 -0.45 -26.69
CA HIS A 256 20.77 0.17 -26.06
C HIS A 256 20.73 0.13 -24.55
#